data_a25d0e9d01fa975d879bf31d71fabd81
#
_entry.id   a25d0e9d01fa975d879bf31d71fabd81
#
_cell.length_a   1.000
_cell.length_b   1.000
_cell.length_c   1.000
_cell.angle_alpha   90.00
_cell.angle_beta   90.00
_cell.angle_gamma   90.00
#
_symmetry.space_group_name_H-M   'P 1'
#
loop_
_entity.id
_entity.type
_entity.pdbx_description
1 polymer ?
#
loop_
_entity_poly.entity_id
_entity_poly.type
_entity_poly.pdbx_seq_one_letter_code
_entity_poly.pdbx_strand_id
1 'polypeptide(L)'
;MVVLGTPLSPSATRVLLLGAGELGKEVAIELQRLGVEVIAADRYADAPAMQVAHRSHVLDMLDGPALAALIAAEKPHLVVPEIEAIATATLVE
;
A
#
# COMPACT_ATOMS: atom_id res chain seq x y z
N MET A 1 23.66 -0.48 -5.68
CA MET A 1 22.82 0.73 -5.71
C MET A 1 21.39 0.37 -6.05
N VAL A 2 20.44 0.91 -5.34
CA VAL A 2 19.03 0.75 -5.64
C VAL A 2 18.58 1.91 -6.51
N VAL A 3 17.93 1.60 -7.61
CA VAL A 3 17.36 2.62 -8.50
C VAL A 3 15.85 2.66 -8.27
N LEU A 4 15.36 3.82 -7.82
CA LEU A 4 13.93 4.05 -7.65
C LEU A 4 13.41 4.78 -8.88
N GLY A 5 12.24 4.36 -9.34
CA GLY A 5 11.58 5.04 -10.45
C GLY A 5 10.88 6.32 -10.03
N THR A 6 10.16 6.90 -10.94
CA THR A 6 9.40 8.13 -10.72
C THR A 6 7.96 7.77 -10.36
N PRO A 7 7.43 8.26 -9.21
CA PRO A 7 6.04 8.02 -8.85
C PRO A 7 5.07 8.44 -9.96
N LEU A 8 3.96 7.73 -10.08
CA LEU A 8 2.90 7.99 -11.06
C LEU A 8 3.38 7.87 -12.51
N SER A 9 4.43 7.09 -12.74
CA SER A 9 4.96 6.82 -14.09
C SER A 9 5.14 5.32 -14.30
N PRO A 10 5.38 4.87 -15.55
CA PRO A 10 5.65 3.44 -15.78
C PRO A 10 6.89 2.90 -15.07
N SER A 11 7.83 3.78 -14.70
CA SER A 11 9.05 3.39 -14.00
C SER A 11 8.90 3.40 -12.48
N ALA A 12 7.71 3.71 -11.94
CA ALA A 12 7.51 3.86 -10.51
C ALA A 12 7.86 2.60 -9.72
N THR A 13 8.50 2.79 -8.57
CA THR A 13 8.59 1.74 -7.54
C THR A 13 7.36 1.89 -6.67
N ARG A 14 6.50 0.88 -6.66
CA ARG A 14 5.21 0.93 -5.97
C ARG A 14 5.23 0.12 -4.70
N VAL A 15 4.75 0.72 -3.62
CA VAL A 15 4.56 0.07 -2.32
C VAL A 15 3.08 0.09 -1.98
N LEU A 16 2.53 -1.08 -1.67
CA LEU A 16 1.18 -1.22 -1.16
C LEU A 16 1.25 -1.30 0.36
N LEU A 17 0.66 -0.32 1.03
CA LEU A 17 0.60 -0.24 2.47
C LEU A 17 -0.75 -0.78 2.93
N LEU A 18 -0.72 -1.87 3.70
CA LEU A 18 -1.93 -2.52 4.22
C LEU A 18 -2.14 -2.06 5.67
N GLY A 19 -3.13 -1.22 5.86
CA GLY A 19 -3.34 -0.50 7.10
C GLY A 19 -2.91 0.94 6.92
N ALA A 20 -3.83 1.86 7.12
CA ALA A 20 -3.64 3.27 6.80
C ALA A 20 -3.85 4.19 8.01
N GLY A 21 -3.52 3.69 9.23
CA GLY A 21 -3.63 4.46 10.45
C GLY A 21 -2.52 5.49 10.59
N GLU A 22 -2.32 5.98 11.81
CA GLU A 22 -1.33 7.04 12.07
C GLU A 22 0.09 6.58 11.78
N LEU A 23 0.46 5.36 12.19
CA LEU A 23 1.78 4.81 11.88
C LEU A 23 1.93 4.60 10.37
N GLY A 24 0.88 4.13 9.72
CA GLY A 24 0.89 3.98 8.26
C GLY A 24 1.11 5.30 7.55
N LYS A 25 0.53 6.39 8.07
CA LYS A 25 0.76 7.73 7.52
C LYS A 25 2.23 8.12 7.60
N GLU A 26 2.89 7.86 8.74
CA GLU A 26 4.32 8.17 8.88
C GLU A 26 5.15 7.37 7.89
N VAL A 27 4.83 6.08 7.71
CA VAL A 27 5.52 5.23 6.75
C VAL A 27 5.32 5.76 5.33
N ALA A 28 4.09 6.15 4.98
CA ALA A 28 3.79 6.68 3.65
C ALA A 28 4.60 7.95 3.35
N ILE A 29 4.69 8.86 4.32
CA ILE A 29 5.46 10.10 4.16
C ILE A 29 6.93 9.79 3.91
N GLU A 30 7.52 8.89 4.70
CA GLU A 30 8.92 8.53 4.53
C GLU A 30 9.20 7.87 3.19
N LEU A 31 8.30 6.99 2.72
CA LEU A 31 8.44 6.37 1.42
C LEU A 31 8.38 7.40 0.30
N GLN A 32 7.50 8.39 0.42
CA GLN A 32 7.40 9.45 -0.57
C GLN A 32 8.64 10.33 -0.60
N ARG A 33 9.29 10.54 0.53
CA ARG A 33 10.57 11.25 0.58
C ARG A 33 11.65 10.54 -0.21
N LEU A 34 11.56 9.22 -0.31
CA LEU A 34 12.48 8.39 -1.08
C LEU A 34 12.09 8.29 -2.57
N GLY A 35 11.00 8.92 -2.97
CA GLY A 35 10.53 8.88 -4.35
C GLY A 35 9.74 7.63 -4.69
N VAL A 36 9.11 6.98 -3.70
CA VAL A 36 8.30 5.77 -3.88
C VAL A 36 6.84 6.14 -4.06
N GLU A 37 6.17 5.46 -4.99
CA GLU A 37 4.72 5.60 -5.16
C GLU A 37 4.01 4.74 -4.12
N VAL A 38 3.15 5.37 -3.30
CA VAL A 38 2.48 4.72 -2.18
C VAL A 38 1.00 4.53 -2.49
N ILE A 39 0.53 3.30 -2.33
CA ILE A 39 -0.88 2.95 -2.40
C ILE A 39 -1.29 2.50 -0.99
N ALA A 40 -2.29 3.14 -0.40
CA ALA A 40 -2.75 2.83 0.95
C ALA A 40 -4.09 2.11 0.89
N ALA A 41 -4.26 1.08 1.71
CA ALA A 41 -5.50 0.34 1.81
C ALA A 41 -5.90 0.15 3.26
N ASP A 42 -7.19 0.28 3.55
CA ASP A 42 -7.75 0.01 4.86
C ASP A 42 -9.24 -0.31 4.70
N ARG A 43 -9.87 -0.71 5.79
CA ARG A 43 -11.29 -1.10 5.80
C ARG A 43 -12.26 0.09 5.83
N TYR A 44 -11.77 1.30 6.03
CA TYR A 44 -12.62 2.50 6.06
C TYR A 44 -12.01 3.61 5.21
N ALA A 45 -12.86 4.50 4.72
CA ALA A 45 -12.44 5.60 3.87
C ALA A 45 -11.74 6.69 4.68
N ASP A 46 -10.90 7.45 4.01
CA ASP A 46 -10.23 8.63 4.57
C ASP A 46 -9.39 8.33 5.81
N ALA A 47 -8.84 7.11 5.89
CA ALA A 47 -7.88 6.78 6.93
C ALA A 47 -6.64 7.69 6.83
N PRO A 48 -5.90 7.90 7.94
CA PRO A 48 -4.80 8.88 7.96
C PRO A 48 -3.80 8.74 6.81
N ALA A 49 -3.31 7.53 6.51
CA ALA A 49 -2.35 7.34 5.43
C ALA A 49 -2.96 7.59 4.05
N MET A 50 -4.27 7.40 3.90
CA MET A 50 -4.95 7.67 2.62
C MET A 50 -4.92 9.15 2.25
N GLN A 51 -4.81 10.02 3.24
CA GLN A 51 -4.77 11.47 3.00
C GLN A 51 -3.48 11.92 2.33
N VAL A 52 -2.42 11.12 2.44
CA VAL A 52 -1.10 11.46 1.89
C VAL A 52 -0.63 10.48 0.82
N ALA A 53 -1.27 9.34 0.66
CA ALA A 53 -0.89 8.36 -0.37
C ALA A 53 -1.24 8.86 -1.77
N HIS A 54 -0.57 8.30 -2.77
CA HIS A 54 -0.88 8.62 -4.17
C HIS A 54 -2.25 8.07 -4.59
N ARG A 55 -2.61 6.88 -4.07
CA ARG A 55 -3.91 6.25 -4.29
C ARG A 55 -4.32 5.53 -3.03
N SER A 56 -5.62 5.29 -2.89
CA SER A 56 -6.13 4.55 -1.75
C SER A 56 -7.26 3.60 -2.16
N HIS A 57 -7.44 2.55 -1.38
CA HIS A 57 -8.50 1.57 -1.59
C HIS A 57 -9.14 1.22 -0.25
N VAL A 58 -10.46 1.02 -0.27
CA VAL A 58 -11.21 0.56 0.91
C VAL A 58 -11.61 -0.88 0.67
N LEU A 59 -11.18 -1.78 1.54
CA LEU A 59 -11.53 -3.20 1.46
C LEU A 59 -11.37 -3.86 2.82
N ASP A 60 -12.01 -5.03 2.97
CA ASP A 60 -11.83 -5.85 4.17
C ASP A 60 -10.48 -6.58 4.06
N MET A 61 -9.57 -6.28 4.95
CA MET A 61 -8.22 -6.86 4.96
C MET A 61 -8.22 -8.37 5.24
N LEU A 62 -9.33 -8.92 5.75
CA LEU A 62 -9.48 -10.35 5.94
C LEU A 62 -10.06 -11.06 4.72
N ASP A 63 -10.49 -10.31 3.71
CA ASP A 63 -11.03 -10.86 2.47
C ASP A 63 -9.87 -11.19 1.51
N GLY A 64 -9.45 -12.45 1.51
CA GLY A 64 -8.35 -12.90 0.66
C GLY A 64 -8.56 -12.61 -0.83
N PRO A 65 -9.71 -12.97 -1.43
CA PRO A 65 -9.97 -12.65 -2.83
C PRO A 65 -9.90 -11.17 -3.16
N ALA A 66 -10.46 -10.30 -2.30
CA ALA A 66 -10.42 -8.86 -2.51
C ALA A 66 -8.98 -8.35 -2.44
N LEU A 67 -8.20 -8.82 -1.48
CA LEU A 67 -6.80 -8.44 -1.32
C LEU A 67 -5.97 -8.90 -2.51
N ALA A 68 -6.18 -10.13 -2.97
CA ALA A 68 -5.48 -10.66 -4.15
C ALA A 68 -5.80 -9.84 -5.40
N ALA A 69 -7.06 -9.43 -5.58
CA ALA A 69 -7.47 -8.60 -6.70
C ALA A 69 -6.79 -7.23 -6.66
N LEU A 70 -6.66 -6.62 -5.48
CA LEU A 70 -5.98 -5.35 -5.32
C LEU A 70 -4.50 -5.48 -5.68
N ILE A 71 -3.83 -6.51 -5.18
CA ILE A 71 -2.42 -6.73 -5.49
C ILE A 71 -2.22 -6.95 -6.99
N ALA A 72 -3.09 -7.72 -7.63
CA ALA A 72 -3.02 -7.95 -9.06
C ALA A 72 -3.24 -6.67 -9.87
N ALA A 73 -4.16 -5.81 -9.43
CA ALA A 73 -4.47 -4.56 -10.12
C ALA A 73 -3.36 -3.53 -9.97
N GLU A 74 -2.80 -3.37 -8.78
CA GLU A 74 -1.79 -2.35 -8.50
C GLU A 74 -0.38 -2.81 -8.81
N LYS A 75 -0.13 -4.10 -8.84
CA LYS A 75 1.19 -4.68 -9.15
C LYS A 75 2.31 -4.03 -8.32
N PRO A 76 2.19 -4.04 -6.97
CA PRO A 76 3.21 -3.42 -6.15
C PRO A 76 4.52 -4.22 -6.16
N HIS A 77 5.63 -3.54 -5.97
CA HIS A 77 6.93 -4.18 -5.81
C HIS A 77 7.14 -4.69 -4.39
N LEU A 78 6.47 -4.04 -3.43
CA LEU A 78 6.57 -4.40 -2.03
C LEU A 78 5.21 -4.19 -1.36
N VAL A 79 4.83 -5.12 -0.48
CA VAL A 79 3.64 -5.01 0.35
C VAL A 79 4.07 -4.86 1.79
N VAL A 80 3.64 -3.80 2.45
CA VAL A 80 3.98 -3.51 3.84
C VAL A 80 2.73 -3.63 4.71
N PRO A 81 2.58 -4.72 5.48
CA PRO A 81 1.47 -4.84 6.43
C PRO A 81 1.76 -4.00 7.67
N GLU A 82 0.81 -3.16 8.05
CA GLU A 82 0.90 -2.30 9.22
C GLU A 82 -0.01 -2.81 10.34
N ILE A 83 -1.04 -3.61 10.00
CA ILE A 83 -1.97 -4.18 10.97
C ILE A 83 -1.94 -5.71 10.91
N GLU A 84 -2.36 -6.35 12.02
CA GLU A 84 -2.33 -7.81 12.12
C GLU A 84 -3.50 -8.50 11.41
N ALA A 85 -4.67 -7.86 11.35
CA ALA A 85 -5.88 -8.46 10.79
C ALA A 85 -5.88 -8.41 9.25
N ILE A 86 -5.04 -9.24 8.64
CA ILE A 86 -4.84 -9.31 7.20
C ILE A 86 -4.92 -10.77 6.76
N ALA A 87 -5.37 -11.01 5.53
CA ALA A 87 -5.35 -12.34 4.93
C ALA A 87 -3.91 -12.72 4.55
N THR A 88 -3.13 -13.15 5.53
CA THR A 88 -1.69 -13.38 5.37
C THR A 88 -1.37 -14.48 4.37
N ALA A 89 -2.24 -15.48 4.23
CA ALA A 89 -2.05 -16.54 3.24
C ALA A 89 -2.00 -15.97 1.81
N THR A 90 -2.71 -14.89 1.54
CA THR A 90 -2.67 -14.21 0.24
C THR A 90 -1.33 -13.52 0.01
N LEU A 91 -0.70 -13.02 1.08
CA LEU A 91 0.55 -12.26 0.96
C LEU A 91 1.76 -13.16 0.70
N VAL A 92 1.71 -14.44 1.03
CA VAL A 92 2.84 -15.36 0.84
C VAL A 92 2.82 -16.06 -0.52
N GLU A 93 1.84 -15.81 -1.34
CA GLU A 93 1.76 -16.39 -2.68
C GLU A 93 2.59 -15.64 -3.71
#